data_f54a68435d9375911826e0b3b8448c75
#
_entry.id   f54a68435d9375911826e0b3b8448c75
#
_cell.length_a   1.000
_cell.length_b   1.000
_cell.length_c   1.000
_cell.angle_alpha   90.00
_cell.angle_beta   90.00
_cell.angle_gamma   90.00
#
_symmetry.space_group_name_H-M   'P 1'
#
loop_
_entity.id
_entity.type
_entity.pdbx_description
1 polymer ?
#
loop_
_entity_poly.entity_id
_entity_poly.type
_entity_poly.pdbx_seq_one_letter_code
_entity_poly.pdbx_strand_id
1 'polypeptide(L)'
;VVDSVTHTAQILFANAPSGTYYLHIKHRNSIETWSKAGGESYNRGSAFSYDFTTALSQAYGSNMILKGSESCIYSGDVNQDGVIDATDVAAIDNDAFGFLSGYLVTDLNGDNFTDGTDFLIADNNATSLVSKSTPEPGPVVARVLRQVNIEKTSVTRSNNDNDKRKINQSGEKIQTESKTESNCSI
;
A
#
# COMPACT_ATOMS: atom_id res chain seq x y z
N VAL A 1 4.07 -0.53 16.81
CA VAL A 1 5.49 -0.15 16.85
C VAL A 1 6.33 -1.42 16.75
N VAL A 2 7.37 -1.41 15.94
CA VAL A 2 8.35 -2.50 15.86
C VAL A 2 9.32 -2.35 17.02
N ASP A 3 9.59 -3.44 17.72
CA ASP A 3 10.61 -3.48 18.76
C ASP A 3 12.00 -3.38 18.12
N SER A 4 12.81 -2.40 18.55
CA SER A 4 14.12 -2.11 17.93
C SER A 4 15.22 -3.11 18.28
N VAL A 5 14.99 -3.99 19.25
CA VAL A 5 15.96 -5.02 19.67
C VAL A 5 15.64 -6.36 19.03
N THR A 6 14.37 -6.74 19.06
CA THR A 6 13.93 -8.04 18.53
C THR A 6 13.49 -7.95 17.07
N HIS A 7 13.34 -6.72 16.52
CA HIS A 7 12.82 -6.41 15.19
C HIS A 7 11.44 -7.04 14.93
N THR A 8 10.65 -7.21 16.00
CA THR A 8 9.32 -7.82 15.91
C THR A 8 8.23 -6.81 16.21
N ALA A 9 7.06 -7.01 15.62
CA ALA A 9 5.85 -6.26 15.93
C ALA A 9 4.68 -7.22 16.16
N GLN A 10 3.87 -6.92 17.18
CA GLN A 10 2.59 -7.60 17.36
C GLN A 10 1.46 -6.69 16.88
N ILE A 11 0.67 -7.21 15.95
CA ILE A 11 -0.42 -6.47 15.32
C ILE A 11 -1.71 -7.26 15.50
N LEU A 12 -2.76 -6.59 15.96
CA LEU A 12 -4.07 -7.21 16.20
C LEU A 12 -5.05 -6.84 15.08
N PHE A 13 -5.50 -7.85 14.35
CA PHE A 13 -6.56 -7.73 13.34
C PHE A 13 -7.87 -8.31 13.87
N ALA A 14 -8.53 -7.61 14.79
CA ALA A 14 -9.71 -8.12 15.51
C ALA A 14 -10.87 -8.54 14.61
N ASN A 15 -11.01 -7.90 13.44
CA ASN A 15 -12.15 -8.07 12.55
C ASN A 15 -11.81 -8.73 11.21
N ALA A 16 -10.56 -9.12 10.97
CA ALA A 16 -10.18 -9.79 9.74
C ALA A 16 -10.87 -11.16 9.64
N PRO A 17 -11.60 -11.48 8.56
CA PRO A 17 -12.10 -12.82 8.34
C PRO A 17 -10.98 -13.78 7.99
N SER A 18 -11.23 -15.09 8.07
CA SER A 18 -10.29 -16.08 7.52
C SER A 18 -10.14 -15.89 6.01
N GLY A 19 -8.93 -15.99 5.50
CA GLY A 19 -8.64 -15.76 4.09
C GLY A 19 -7.15 -15.72 3.79
N THR A 20 -6.82 -15.37 2.57
CA THR A 20 -5.43 -15.16 2.13
C THR A 20 -5.18 -13.66 2.01
N TYR A 21 -4.10 -13.20 2.62
CA TYR A 21 -3.75 -11.80 2.70
C TYR A 21 -2.29 -11.59 2.33
N TYR A 22 -2.00 -10.43 1.80
CA TYR A 22 -0.63 -9.94 1.74
C TYR A 22 -0.34 -9.08 2.95
N LEU A 23 0.83 -9.24 3.54
CA LEU A 23 1.38 -8.31 4.51
C LEU A 23 2.11 -7.21 3.75
N HIS A 24 1.89 -5.98 4.14
CA HIS A 24 2.50 -4.82 3.51
C HIS A 24 3.24 -4.00 4.57
N ILE A 25 4.55 -3.83 4.38
CA ILE A 25 5.39 -3.01 5.23
C ILE A 25 5.60 -1.66 4.54
N LYS A 26 5.29 -0.58 5.24
CA LYS A 26 5.69 0.79 4.91
C LYS A 26 6.58 1.34 6.00
N HIS A 27 7.78 1.69 5.65
CA HIS A 27 8.71 2.40 6.52
C HIS A 27 8.94 3.81 5.97
N ARG A 28 9.30 4.77 6.85
CA ARG A 28 9.38 6.20 6.52
C ARG A 28 10.31 6.56 5.35
N ASN A 29 11.32 5.75 5.09
CA ASN A 29 12.37 6.02 4.10
C ASN A 29 12.81 4.76 3.35
N SER A 30 11.96 3.76 3.28
CA SER A 30 12.28 2.51 2.60
C SER A 30 11.21 2.18 1.57
N ILE A 31 11.59 1.42 0.56
CA ILE A 31 10.65 0.94 -0.45
C ILE A 31 9.53 0.12 0.21
N GLU A 32 8.30 0.29 -0.22
CA GLU A 32 7.22 -0.56 0.28
C GLU A 32 7.46 -2.02 -0.09
N THR A 33 7.32 -2.91 0.88
CA THR A 33 7.63 -4.33 0.72
C THR A 33 6.41 -5.17 1.08
N TRP A 34 6.06 -6.08 0.18
CA TRP A 34 4.92 -6.99 0.32
C TRP A 34 5.40 -8.41 0.61
N SER A 35 4.61 -9.19 1.35
CA SER A 35 4.90 -10.60 1.59
C SER A 35 4.89 -11.40 0.28
N LYS A 36 5.49 -12.59 0.31
CA LYS A 36 5.74 -13.44 -0.88
C LYS A 36 4.51 -13.65 -1.75
N ALA A 37 4.77 -14.03 -2.98
CA ALA A 37 3.73 -14.34 -3.96
C ALA A 37 2.78 -15.45 -3.44
N GLY A 38 1.48 -15.28 -3.72
CA GLY A 38 0.43 -16.17 -3.25
C GLY A 38 -0.24 -15.72 -1.96
N GLY A 39 0.36 -14.78 -1.24
CA GLY A 39 -0.15 -14.29 0.02
C GLY A 39 -0.07 -15.30 1.16
N GLU A 40 -0.53 -14.88 2.34
CA GLU A 40 -0.45 -15.64 3.57
C GLU A 40 -1.83 -16.10 4.03
N SER A 41 -1.95 -17.38 4.37
CA SER A 41 -3.22 -17.92 4.87
C SER A 41 -3.43 -17.51 6.33
N TYR A 42 -4.54 -16.87 6.61
CA TYR A 42 -4.95 -16.46 7.95
C TYR A 42 -6.25 -17.13 8.36
N ASN A 43 -6.28 -17.69 9.56
CA ASN A 43 -7.49 -18.22 10.18
C ASN A 43 -7.90 -17.32 11.35
N ARG A 44 -9.11 -16.79 11.29
CA ARG A 44 -9.64 -15.89 12.33
C ARG A 44 -9.55 -16.55 13.71
N GLY A 45 -9.01 -15.80 14.67
CA GLY A 45 -8.83 -16.26 16.04
C GLY A 45 -7.55 -17.05 16.28
N SER A 46 -6.73 -17.28 15.25
CA SER A 46 -5.41 -17.93 15.38
C SER A 46 -4.30 -16.89 15.34
N ALA A 47 -3.23 -17.14 16.08
CA ALA A 47 -2.00 -16.37 15.92
C ALA A 47 -1.37 -16.70 14.56
N PHE A 48 -0.81 -15.69 13.93
CA PHE A 48 -0.06 -15.80 12.68
C PHE A 48 1.29 -15.11 12.85
N SER A 49 2.35 -15.69 12.32
CA SER A 49 3.69 -15.13 12.34
C SER A 49 4.29 -15.14 10.95
N TYR A 50 4.96 -14.06 10.59
CA TYR A 50 5.66 -13.93 9.31
C TYR A 50 7.01 -13.28 9.53
N ASP A 51 8.06 -13.84 8.93
CA ASP A 51 9.42 -13.36 9.06
C ASP A 51 9.97 -13.00 7.68
N PHE A 52 10.20 -11.73 7.47
CA PHE A 52 10.78 -11.21 6.23
C PHE A 52 12.29 -11.42 6.16
N THR A 53 12.98 -11.61 7.29
CA THR A 53 14.45 -11.58 7.35
C THR A 53 15.12 -12.86 6.87
N THR A 54 14.38 -13.96 6.83
CA THR A 54 14.94 -15.31 6.61
C THR A 54 15.37 -15.59 5.17
N ALA A 55 14.78 -14.93 4.18
CA ALA A 55 15.16 -15.09 2.78
C ALA A 55 14.60 -13.95 1.92
N LEU A 56 15.27 -13.61 0.82
CA LEU A 56 14.77 -12.63 -0.14
C LEU A 56 13.39 -13.02 -0.70
N SER A 57 13.13 -14.31 -0.86
CA SER A 57 11.86 -14.84 -1.35
C SER A 57 10.67 -14.64 -0.41
N GLN A 58 10.89 -14.16 0.80
CA GLN A 58 9.82 -13.74 1.71
C GLN A 58 9.18 -12.41 1.26
N ALA A 59 9.85 -11.64 0.42
CA ALA A 59 9.23 -10.48 -0.21
C ALA A 59 8.68 -10.82 -1.60
N TYR A 60 7.59 -10.16 -1.99
CA TYR A 60 7.04 -10.26 -3.34
C TYR A 60 8.09 -9.81 -4.37
N GLY A 61 8.28 -10.62 -5.40
CA GLY A 61 9.32 -10.40 -6.40
C GLY A 61 10.76 -10.53 -5.85
N SER A 62 10.94 -11.08 -4.65
CA SER A 62 12.23 -11.12 -3.93
C SER A 62 12.85 -9.74 -3.76
N ASN A 63 12.00 -8.71 -3.61
CA ASN A 63 12.40 -7.29 -3.59
C ASN A 63 12.98 -6.88 -2.22
N MET A 64 14.11 -7.49 -1.89
CA MET A 64 14.90 -7.23 -0.68
C MET A 64 16.38 -7.39 -1.00
N ILE A 65 17.23 -6.90 -0.11
CA ILE A 65 18.69 -7.03 -0.23
C ILE A 65 19.24 -7.87 0.93
N LEU A 66 20.25 -8.70 0.63
CA LEU A 66 20.94 -9.46 1.65
C LEU A 66 22.03 -8.61 2.32
N LYS A 67 22.00 -8.52 3.64
CA LYS A 67 23.03 -7.87 4.47
C LYS A 67 23.52 -8.87 5.52
N GLY A 68 24.72 -9.35 5.35
CA GLY A 68 25.21 -10.48 6.14
C GLY A 68 24.37 -11.74 5.91
N SER A 69 23.72 -12.25 6.96
CA SER A 69 22.81 -13.41 6.91
C SER A 69 21.33 -13.02 6.80
N GLU A 70 21.01 -11.73 6.92
CA GLU A 70 19.63 -11.26 7.00
C GLU A 70 19.16 -10.61 5.70
N SER A 71 17.90 -10.83 5.36
CA SER A 71 17.25 -10.13 4.27
C SER A 71 16.64 -8.82 4.79
N CYS A 72 16.98 -7.71 4.14
CA CYS A 72 16.57 -6.37 4.54
C CYS A 72 15.78 -5.68 3.43
N ILE A 73 14.84 -4.81 3.81
CA ILE A 73 14.16 -3.93 2.86
C ILE A 73 15.12 -2.86 2.34
N TYR A 74 14.93 -2.41 1.11
CA TYR A 74 15.74 -1.34 0.53
C TYR A 74 15.39 0.01 1.15
N SER A 75 16.38 0.75 1.64
CA SER A 75 16.24 2.13 2.11
C SER A 75 16.54 3.13 0.99
N GLY A 76 15.91 4.31 1.05
CA GLY A 76 16.17 5.40 0.13
C GLY A 76 14.93 6.02 -0.52
N ASP A 77 13.76 5.41 -0.43
CA ASP A 77 12.49 5.98 -0.92
C ASP A 77 11.97 6.98 0.13
N VAL A 78 12.56 8.17 0.14
CA VAL A 78 12.25 9.22 1.15
C VAL A 78 11.00 10.02 0.81
N ASN A 79 10.63 10.09 -0.48
CA ASN A 79 9.43 10.74 -0.96
C ASN A 79 8.21 9.78 -1.00
N GLN A 80 8.44 8.47 -0.80
CA GLN A 80 7.42 7.41 -0.75
C GLN A 80 6.62 7.25 -2.06
N ASP A 81 7.25 7.50 -3.21
CA ASP A 81 6.61 7.30 -4.51
C ASP A 81 6.75 5.86 -5.04
N GLY A 82 7.60 5.07 -4.39
CA GLY A 82 7.80 3.65 -4.70
C GLY A 82 8.92 3.38 -5.69
N VAL A 83 9.79 4.36 -5.92
CA VAL A 83 11.01 4.24 -6.71
C VAL A 83 12.12 4.92 -5.93
N ILE A 84 13.30 4.32 -5.88
CA ILE A 84 14.49 5.01 -5.34
C ILE A 84 15.24 5.60 -6.51
N ASP A 85 15.23 6.93 -6.62
CA ASP A 85 15.81 7.63 -7.76
C ASP A 85 16.54 8.92 -7.38
N ALA A 86 16.92 9.71 -8.38
CA ALA A 86 17.66 10.95 -8.19
C ALA A 86 16.89 11.99 -7.35
N THR A 87 15.57 11.90 -7.26
CA THR A 87 14.76 12.83 -6.46
C THR A 87 15.00 12.59 -4.97
N ASP A 88 15.05 11.29 -4.58
CA ASP A 88 15.36 10.89 -3.21
C ASP A 88 16.80 11.23 -2.84
N VAL A 89 17.73 10.87 -3.73
CA VAL A 89 19.16 11.16 -3.54
C VAL A 89 19.40 12.66 -3.37
N ALA A 90 18.74 13.51 -4.16
CA ALA A 90 18.84 14.96 -4.04
C ALA A 90 18.28 15.49 -2.71
N ALA A 91 17.20 14.90 -2.19
CA ALA A 91 16.67 15.29 -0.88
C ALA A 91 17.65 14.97 0.24
N ILE A 92 18.28 13.79 0.20
CA ILE A 92 19.29 13.38 1.17
C ILE A 92 20.55 14.27 1.07
N ASP A 93 21.02 14.56 -0.15
CA ASP A 93 22.19 15.42 -0.37
C ASP A 93 21.97 16.84 0.17
N ASN A 94 20.76 17.40 -0.04
CA ASN A 94 20.41 18.71 0.50
C ASN A 94 20.43 18.73 2.04
N ASP A 95 19.88 17.71 2.68
CA ASP A 95 19.86 17.62 4.13
C ASP A 95 21.26 17.37 4.70
N ALA A 96 22.07 16.54 4.04
CA ALA A 96 23.47 16.32 4.39
C ALA A 96 24.28 17.60 4.25
N PHE A 97 24.10 18.38 3.19
CA PHE A 97 24.73 19.69 3.02
C PHE A 97 24.31 20.68 4.11
N GLY A 98 23.06 20.59 4.57
CA GLY A 98 22.53 21.39 5.68
C GLY A 98 22.96 20.91 7.07
N PHE A 99 23.73 19.83 7.18
CA PHE A 99 24.11 19.16 8.45
C PHE A 99 22.91 18.88 9.34
N LEU A 100 21.81 18.41 8.74
CA LEU A 100 20.58 18.13 9.47
C LEU A 100 20.74 16.89 10.36
N SER A 101 20.09 16.93 11.51
CA SER A 101 20.15 15.85 12.49
C SER A 101 18.80 15.62 13.17
N GLY A 102 18.62 14.44 13.73
CA GLY A 102 17.41 14.04 14.42
C GLY A 102 16.64 12.95 13.65
N TYR A 103 15.38 12.76 13.99
CA TYR A 103 14.53 11.73 13.37
C TYR A 103 14.02 12.22 12.00
N LEU A 104 14.86 12.14 10.99
CA LEU A 104 14.58 12.58 9.62
C LEU A 104 14.29 11.40 8.70
N VAL A 105 13.55 11.65 7.62
CA VAL A 105 13.33 10.63 6.57
C VAL A 105 14.61 10.37 5.77
N THR A 106 15.52 11.35 5.76
CA THR A 106 16.80 11.33 5.08
C THR A 106 17.94 10.67 5.88
N ASP A 107 17.72 10.40 7.17
CA ASP A 107 18.58 9.54 8.01
C ASP A 107 18.24 8.08 7.72
N LEU A 108 18.96 7.45 6.80
CA LEU A 108 18.67 6.08 6.35
C LEU A 108 19.28 5.00 7.24
N ASN A 109 20.41 5.32 7.87
CA ASN A 109 21.15 4.39 8.72
C ASN A 109 20.70 4.44 10.19
N GLY A 110 19.97 5.50 10.60
CA GLY A 110 19.40 5.65 11.94
C GLY A 110 20.39 6.16 13.00
N ASP A 111 21.46 6.84 12.60
CA ASP A 111 22.45 7.39 13.52
C ASP A 111 22.14 8.82 14.00
N ASN A 112 20.96 9.35 13.61
CA ASN A 112 20.45 10.70 13.88
C ASN A 112 21.16 11.83 13.15
N PHE A 113 21.94 11.56 12.13
CA PHE A 113 22.52 12.53 11.23
C PHE A 113 22.19 12.17 9.80
N THR A 114 21.99 13.18 8.96
CA THR A 114 21.93 12.95 7.52
C THR A 114 23.28 13.36 6.94
N ASP A 115 24.01 12.38 6.40
CA ASP A 115 25.36 12.62 5.88
C ASP A 115 25.67 11.77 4.62
N GLY A 116 26.96 11.71 4.25
CA GLY A 116 27.40 10.96 3.07
C GLY A 116 27.17 9.46 3.16
N THR A 117 26.96 8.90 4.34
CA THR A 117 26.66 7.46 4.48
C THR A 117 25.23 7.16 4.06
N ASP A 118 24.28 8.05 4.37
CA ASP A 118 22.89 7.95 3.93
C ASP A 118 22.78 8.16 2.42
N PHE A 119 23.51 9.18 1.92
CA PHE A 119 23.61 9.41 0.48
C PHE A 119 24.08 8.16 -0.27
N LEU A 120 25.14 7.49 0.20
CA LEU A 120 25.67 6.30 -0.44
C LEU A 120 24.67 5.13 -0.44
N ILE A 121 23.84 4.99 0.59
CA ILE A 121 22.79 3.96 0.63
C ILE A 121 21.77 4.22 -0.47
N ALA A 122 21.27 5.46 -0.56
CA ALA A 122 20.27 5.83 -1.56
C ALA A 122 20.85 5.78 -2.99
N ASP A 123 22.05 6.30 -3.22
CA ASP A 123 22.71 6.32 -4.53
C ASP A 123 22.95 4.91 -5.07
N ASN A 124 23.42 3.99 -4.26
CA ASN A 124 23.58 2.57 -4.63
C ASN A 124 22.25 1.93 -5.05
N ASN A 125 21.17 2.22 -4.31
CA ASN A 125 19.86 1.67 -4.60
C ASN A 125 19.22 2.34 -5.84
N ALA A 126 19.41 3.65 -6.01
CA ALA A 126 18.97 4.39 -7.20
C ALA A 126 19.70 3.90 -8.47
N THR A 127 21.03 3.73 -8.39
CA THR A 127 21.84 3.17 -9.48
C THR A 127 21.40 1.75 -9.85
N SER A 128 20.93 0.98 -8.88
CA SER A 128 20.38 -0.35 -9.07
C SER A 128 18.93 -0.35 -9.57
N LEU A 129 18.34 0.83 -9.81
CA LEU A 129 16.94 1.02 -10.27
C LEU A 129 15.91 0.33 -9.34
N VAL A 130 16.15 0.40 -8.04
CA VAL A 130 15.25 -0.22 -7.06
C VAL A 130 13.88 0.47 -7.09
N SER A 131 12.86 -0.35 -7.27
CA SER A 131 11.47 0.09 -7.26
C SER A 131 10.59 -0.90 -6.52
N LYS A 132 9.41 -0.47 -6.10
CA LYS A 132 8.45 -1.36 -5.40
C LYS A 132 8.02 -2.52 -6.30
N SER A 133 7.88 -3.68 -5.70
CA SER A 133 7.30 -4.85 -6.32
C SER A 133 6.01 -5.22 -5.59
N THR A 134 4.88 -5.02 -6.24
CA THR A 134 3.56 -5.23 -5.64
C THR A 134 2.89 -6.46 -6.22
N PRO A 135 2.07 -7.17 -5.43
CA PRO A 135 1.18 -8.17 -6.01
C PRO A 135 0.34 -7.53 -7.11
N GLU A 136 0.27 -8.22 -8.27
CA GLU A 136 -0.73 -7.84 -9.25
C GLU A 136 -2.08 -7.75 -8.54
N PRO A 137 -2.87 -6.69 -8.75
CA PRO A 137 -4.24 -6.70 -8.30
C PRO A 137 -4.82 -7.99 -8.86
N GLY A 138 -5.06 -8.96 -7.96
CA GLY A 138 -5.66 -10.23 -8.36
C GLY A 138 -6.84 -9.91 -9.26
N PRO A 139 -7.24 -10.79 -10.21
CA PRO A 139 -8.36 -10.49 -11.07
C PRO A 139 -9.38 -9.89 -10.14
N VAL A 140 -9.66 -8.61 -10.36
CA VAL A 140 -10.76 -7.97 -9.66
C VAL A 140 -11.84 -8.98 -9.95
N VAL A 141 -12.13 -9.88 -8.98
CA VAL A 141 -13.34 -10.64 -9.06
C VAL A 141 -14.28 -9.49 -9.15
N ALA A 142 -14.64 -9.19 -10.40
CA ALA A 142 -15.46 -8.07 -10.69
C ALA A 142 -16.55 -8.31 -9.70
N ARG A 143 -16.52 -7.53 -8.64
CA ARG A 143 -17.61 -7.55 -7.70
C ARG A 143 -18.69 -7.32 -8.67
N VAL A 144 -19.28 -8.44 -9.08
CA VAL A 144 -20.38 -8.39 -9.99
C VAL A 144 -21.29 -7.52 -9.17
N LEU A 145 -21.18 -6.23 -9.46
CA LEU A 145 -22.31 -5.38 -9.26
C LEU A 145 -23.33 -6.22 -9.96
N ARG A 146 -24.07 -7.02 -9.19
CA ARG A 146 -25.31 -7.55 -9.68
C ARG A 146 -25.99 -6.31 -10.17
N GLN A 147 -25.74 -6.01 -11.44
CA GLN A 147 -26.70 -5.23 -12.16
C GLN A 147 -27.95 -6.01 -11.86
N VAL A 148 -28.70 -5.47 -10.93
CA VAL A 148 -30.10 -5.78 -10.84
C VAL A 148 -30.55 -5.45 -12.24
N ASN A 149 -30.59 -6.46 -13.11
CA ASN A 149 -31.32 -6.41 -14.33
C ASN A 149 -32.74 -6.17 -13.84
N ILE A 150 -33.06 -4.89 -13.73
CA ILE A 150 -34.43 -4.45 -13.79
C ILE A 150 -34.82 -4.86 -15.19
N GLU A 151 -35.31 -6.09 -15.32
CA GLU A 151 -36.05 -6.48 -16.48
C GLU A 151 -37.05 -5.34 -16.69
N LYS A 152 -36.80 -4.57 -17.73
CA LYS A 152 -37.82 -3.67 -18.24
C LYS A 152 -38.96 -4.57 -18.66
N THR A 153 -39.84 -4.83 -17.72
CA THR A 153 -41.13 -5.34 -18.04
C THR A 153 -41.72 -4.34 -19.02
N SER A 154 -41.72 -4.71 -20.27
CA SER A 154 -42.38 -3.96 -21.32
C SER A 154 -43.87 -3.97 -21.01
N VAL A 155 -44.30 -2.95 -20.28
CA VAL A 155 -45.71 -2.66 -20.15
C VAL A 155 -46.12 -2.16 -21.51
N THR A 156 -46.71 -3.07 -22.29
CA THR A 156 -47.53 -2.73 -23.47
C THR A 156 -48.67 -1.86 -22.98
N ARG A 157 -48.51 -0.55 -23.14
CA ARG A 157 -49.61 0.38 -22.96
C ARG A 157 -50.54 0.21 -24.13
N SER A 158 -51.68 -0.43 -23.84
CA SER A 158 -52.86 -0.28 -24.65
C SER A 158 -53.30 1.18 -24.62
N ASN A 159 -53.33 1.79 -25.79
CA ASN A 159 -53.89 3.14 -25.96
C ASN A 159 -55.39 3.07 -25.70
N ASN A 160 -55.84 3.72 -24.66
CA ASN A 160 -57.20 4.27 -24.61
C ASN A 160 -57.24 5.45 -23.63
N ASP A 161 -57.53 6.58 -24.27
CA ASP A 161 -58.23 7.76 -23.80
C ASP A 161 -57.96 8.46 -22.45
N ASN A 162 -57.61 9.70 -22.65
CA ASN A 162 -58.06 10.90 -21.90
C ASN A 162 -58.02 10.87 -20.37
N ASP A 163 -56.96 11.44 -19.82
CA ASP A 163 -57.18 12.42 -18.77
C ASP A 163 -55.99 13.37 -18.61
N LYS A 164 -56.29 14.65 -18.62
CA LYS A 164 -55.33 15.76 -18.39
C LYS A 164 -55.09 15.89 -16.90
N ARG A 165 -53.90 15.58 -16.44
CA ARG A 165 -53.43 16.13 -15.16
C ARG A 165 -51.97 16.59 -15.24
N LYS A 166 -51.82 17.87 -14.87
CA LYS A 166 -50.57 18.58 -14.69
C LYS A 166 -49.70 17.89 -13.66
N ILE A 167 -48.44 17.63 -14.00
CA ILE A 167 -47.43 17.22 -13.00
C ILE A 167 -46.44 18.39 -12.88
N ASN A 168 -46.32 18.91 -11.65
CA ASN A 168 -45.38 19.92 -11.24
C ASN A 168 -43.94 19.35 -11.32
N GLN A 169 -43.06 20.19 -11.86
CA GLN A 169 -41.60 19.96 -11.75
C GLN A 169 -41.17 20.35 -10.35
N SER A 170 -40.58 19.38 -9.63
CA SER A 170 -39.66 19.66 -8.55
C SER A 170 -38.40 18.84 -8.81
N GLY A 171 -37.33 19.54 -9.19
CA GLY A 171 -36.03 18.96 -9.43
C GLY A 171 -35.36 18.62 -8.10
N GLU A 172 -35.05 17.38 -7.91
CA GLU A 172 -34.24 16.91 -6.79
C GLU A 172 -32.87 16.52 -7.33
N LYS A 173 -31.86 17.29 -6.92
CA LYS A 173 -30.46 17.00 -7.19
C LYS A 173 -30.03 15.86 -6.26
N ILE A 174 -29.72 14.73 -6.83
CA ILE A 174 -29.05 13.65 -6.09
C ILE A 174 -27.56 13.99 -6.06
N GLN A 175 -27.06 14.34 -4.88
CA GLN A 175 -25.62 14.38 -4.61
C GLN A 175 -25.13 12.98 -4.41
N THR A 176 -24.21 12.53 -5.26
CA THR A 176 -23.46 11.31 -5.05
C THR A 176 -22.28 11.62 -4.13
N GLU A 177 -22.38 11.25 -2.87
CA GLU A 177 -21.23 11.21 -1.98
C GLU A 177 -20.34 10.02 -2.37
N SER A 178 -19.14 10.31 -2.84
CA SER A 178 -18.09 9.31 -3.01
C SER A 178 -17.50 9.00 -1.64
N LYS A 179 -17.84 7.85 -1.09
CA LYS A 179 -17.22 7.33 0.10
C LYS A 179 -15.85 6.77 -0.27
N THR A 180 -14.80 7.53 -0.01
CA THR A 180 -13.42 7.05 -0.06
C THR A 180 -13.22 6.08 1.10
N GLU A 181 -13.06 4.80 0.79
CA GLU A 181 -12.62 3.82 1.77
C GLU A 181 -11.15 4.09 2.10
N SER A 182 -10.92 4.38 3.36
CA SER A 182 -9.59 4.56 3.91
C SER A 182 -8.83 3.23 3.90
N ASN A 183 -7.77 3.17 3.11
CA ASN A 183 -6.79 2.10 3.20
C ASN A 183 -6.12 2.16 4.57
N CYS A 184 -6.26 1.09 5.36
CA CYS A 184 -5.57 0.94 6.63
C CYS A 184 -4.09 0.71 6.36
N SER A 185 -3.28 1.76 6.55
CA SER A 185 -1.81 1.62 6.61
C SER A 185 -1.41 1.16 8.01
N ILE A 186 -0.52 0.20 8.08
CA ILE A 186 0.06 -0.34 9.31
C ILE A 186 1.37 0.38 9.59
#